data_43e660f9a6311ab50a2e8baf5a91ae67
#
_entry.id   43e660f9a6311ab50a2e8baf5a91ae67
#
_cell.length_a   1.000
_cell.length_b   1.000
_cell.length_c   1.000
_cell.angle_alpha   90.00
_cell.angle_beta   90.00
_cell.angle_gamma   90.00
#
_symmetry.space_group_name_H-M   'P 1'
#
loop_
_entity.id
_entity.type
_entity.pdbx_description
1 polymer ?
#
loop_
_entity_poly.entity_id
_entity_poly.type
_entity_poly.pdbx_seq_one_letter_code
_entity_poly.pdbx_strand_id
1 'polypeptide(L)'
;MPAFTTPYLDPDSPHRWLRGNHHGHSTVSDGSETPEALVAAYGEAGYDYLALSEHDVLLDPQPLSGDTHLCLLPAVEVTSNQGQTLLHLGATAALPAGQLSPVEIMTRVHAAGGLFVFDHPNW
;
A
#
# COMPACT_ATOMS: atom_id res chain seq x y z
N MET A 1 -3.30 35.14 3.09
CA MET A 1 -2.77 33.84 3.48
C MET A 1 -1.96 33.32 2.30
N PRO A 2 -0.78 32.72 2.50
CA PRO A 2 -0.07 32.09 1.38
C PRO A 2 -0.97 30.98 0.81
N ALA A 3 -1.20 31.02 -0.52
CA ALA A 3 -1.91 29.94 -1.20
C ALA A 3 -1.05 28.68 -1.13
N PHE A 4 -1.60 27.59 -0.59
CA PHE A 4 -0.94 26.30 -0.65
C PHE A 4 -1.03 25.79 -2.09
N THR A 5 0.11 25.67 -2.75
CA THR A 5 0.21 25.06 -4.08
C THR A 5 0.82 23.68 -3.95
N THR A 6 0.15 22.68 -4.52
CA THR A 6 0.68 21.33 -4.61
C THR A 6 1.22 21.08 -6.02
N PRO A 7 2.41 20.44 -6.16
CA PRO A 7 2.95 20.10 -7.48
C PRO A 7 2.19 18.96 -8.17
N TYR A 8 1.26 18.32 -7.46
CA TYR A 8 0.51 17.16 -7.96
C TYR A 8 -0.86 17.52 -8.56
N LEU A 9 -1.27 18.79 -8.46
CA LEU A 9 -2.54 19.27 -9.00
C LEU A 9 -2.27 20.33 -10.06
N ASP A 10 -2.65 20.03 -11.30
CA ASP A 10 -2.73 21.02 -12.36
C ASP A 10 -4.01 21.85 -12.15
N PRO A 11 -3.91 23.17 -11.87
CA PRO A 11 -5.08 24.01 -11.59
C PRO A 11 -6.04 24.10 -12.78
N ASP A 12 -5.58 23.83 -13.99
CA ASP A 12 -6.38 23.92 -15.22
C ASP A 12 -7.00 22.57 -15.62
N SER A 13 -6.75 21.50 -14.87
CA SER A 13 -7.30 20.16 -15.11
C SER A 13 -8.47 19.86 -14.19
N PRO A 14 -9.52 19.14 -14.65
CA PRO A 14 -10.57 18.68 -13.77
C PRO A 14 -10.00 17.67 -12.75
N HIS A 15 -10.17 17.97 -11.46
CA HIS A 15 -9.69 17.14 -10.36
C HIS A 15 -10.81 16.25 -9.83
N ARG A 16 -10.48 15.02 -9.50
CA ARG A 16 -11.32 14.10 -8.75
C ARG A 16 -10.57 13.69 -7.48
N TRP A 17 -11.22 13.82 -6.35
CA TRP A 17 -10.73 13.23 -5.11
C TRP A 17 -11.00 11.74 -5.11
N LEU A 18 -9.97 10.95 -4.79
CA LEU A 18 -10.05 9.51 -4.64
C LEU A 18 -9.99 9.15 -3.16
N ARG A 19 -10.88 8.27 -2.74
CA ARG A 19 -10.89 7.70 -1.41
C ARG A 19 -10.14 6.37 -1.45
N GLY A 20 -9.05 6.26 -0.70
CA GLY A 20 -8.25 5.05 -0.72
C GLY A 20 -7.65 4.68 0.62
N ASN A 21 -7.21 3.44 0.72
CA ASN A 21 -6.42 2.95 1.83
C ASN A 21 -5.10 2.34 1.32
N HIS A 22 -3.99 2.76 1.94
CA HIS A 22 -2.65 2.29 1.60
C HIS A 22 -2.17 1.13 2.47
N HIS A 23 -2.90 0.76 3.52
CA HIS A 23 -2.45 -0.19 4.53
C HIS A 23 -3.61 -1.13 4.91
N GLY A 24 -3.67 -2.28 4.30
CA GLY A 24 -4.69 -3.28 4.55
C GLY A 24 -4.11 -4.68 4.65
N HIS A 25 -4.56 -5.42 5.67
CA HIS A 25 -4.18 -6.81 5.94
C HIS A 25 -5.38 -7.72 5.82
N SER A 26 -5.13 -8.92 5.33
CA SER A 26 -6.10 -10.01 5.29
C SER A 26 -5.62 -11.21 6.10
N THR A 27 -6.36 -12.31 6.05
CA THR A 27 -5.94 -13.59 6.66
C THR A 27 -4.69 -14.21 6.00
N VAL A 28 -4.13 -13.60 4.98
CA VAL A 28 -2.83 -14.00 4.40
C VAL A 28 -1.69 -13.66 5.36
N SER A 29 -1.82 -12.59 6.15
CA SER A 29 -0.91 -12.29 7.27
C SER A 29 -1.67 -12.30 8.60
N ASP A 30 -2.09 -11.18 9.12
CA ASP A 30 -2.68 -11.04 10.45
C ASP A 30 -4.03 -10.31 10.50
N GLY A 31 -4.62 -10.02 9.34
CA GLY A 31 -5.97 -9.50 9.24
C GLY A 31 -7.04 -10.54 9.59
N SER A 32 -8.26 -10.10 9.89
CA SER A 32 -9.38 -10.96 10.29
C SER A 32 -10.22 -11.47 9.11
N GLU A 33 -10.16 -10.80 7.97
CA GLU A 33 -10.99 -11.10 6.80
C GLU A 33 -10.16 -11.71 5.68
N THR A 34 -10.80 -12.54 4.84
CA THR A 34 -10.13 -13.04 3.63
C THR A 34 -9.85 -11.88 2.65
N PRO A 35 -8.89 -12.01 1.73
CA PRO A 35 -8.64 -10.99 0.71
C PRO A 35 -9.91 -10.59 -0.05
N GLU A 36 -10.75 -11.55 -0.42
CA GLU A 36 -12.01 -11.32 -1.12
C GLU A 36 -13.01 -10.52 -0.26
N ALA A 37 -13.16 -10.89 1.00
CA ALA A 37 -14.05 -10.20 1.94
C ALA A 37 -13.56 -8.78 2.23
N LEU A 38 -12.24 -8.59 2.36
CA LEU A 38 -11.63 -7.28 2.54
C LEU A 38 -11.91 -6.38 1.33
N VAL A 39 -11.68 -6.86 0.12
CA VAL A 39 -11.94 -6.13 -1.13
C VAL A 39 -13.42 -5.77 -1.25
N ALA A 40 -14.34 -6.71 -0.96
CA ALA A 40 -15.77 -6.47 -0.97
C ALA A 40 -16.17 -5.36 0.02
N ALA A 41 -15.68 -5.42 1.26
CA ALA A 41 -15.99 -4.44 2.30
C ALA A 41 -15.54 -3.02 1.92
N TYR A 42 -14.34 -2.86 1.35
CA TYR A 42 -13.87 -1.56 0.87
C TYR A 42 -14.66 -1.06 -0.34
N GLY A 43 -15.03 -1.96 -1.25
CA GLY A 43 -15.91 -1.65 -2.39
C GLY A 43 -17.27 -1.14 -1.94
N GLU A 44 -17.95 -1.86 -1.02
CA GLU A 44 -19.23 -1.46 -0.43
C GLU A 44 -19.14 -0.14 0.35
N ALA A 45 -18.01 0.13 0.98
CA ALA A 45 -17.77 1.38 1.68
C ALA A 45 -17.45 2.57 0.74
N GLY A 46 -17.43 2.36 -0.58
CA GLY A 46 -17.26 3.41 -1.59
C GLY A 46 -15.83 3.92 -1.70
N TYR A 47 -14.84 3.05 -1.49
CA TYR A 47 -13.44 3.37 -1.77
C TYR A 47 -13.16 3.28 -3.27
N ASP A 48 -12.18 4.05 -3.75
CA ASP A 48 -11.71 4.04 -5.14
C ASP A 48 -10.50 3.11 -5.31
N TYR A 49 -9.68 2.96 -4.27
CA TYR A 49 -8.51 2.06 -4.29
C TYR A 49 -8.18 1.46 -2.92
N LEU A 50 -7.51 0.32 -2.96
CA LEU A 50 -7.03 -0.41 -1.79
C LEU A 50 -5.64 -0.99 -2.08
N ALA A 51 -4.67 -0.76 -1.20
CA ALA A 51 -3.41 -1.47 -1.20
C ALA A 51 -3.52 -2.71 -0.28
N LEU A 52 -3.21 -3.88 -0.84
CA LEU A 52 -3.12 -5.14 -0.11
C LEU A 52 -1.66 -5.29 0.36
N SER A 53 -1.40 -4.92 1.61
CA SER A 53 -0.06 -4.76 2.17
C SER A 53 0.25 -5.78 3.25
N GLU A 54 0.15 -7.05 2.92
CA GLU A 54 0.42 -8.15 3.86
C GLU A 54 1.83 -8.06 4.45
N HIS A 55 2.01 -8.54 5.69
CA HIS A 55 3.32 -8.62 6.31
C HIS A 55 4.25 -9.53 5.53
N ASP A 56 5.32 -8.97 4.99
CA ASP A 56 6.43 -9.66 4.33
C ASP A 56 6.05 -10.58 3.14
N VAL A 57 4.79 -10.51 2.70
CA VAL A 57 4.25 -11.30 1.58
C VAL A 57 3.66 -10.37 0.54
N LEU A 58 4.00 -10.61 -0.72
CA LEU A 58 3.33 -9.95 -1.84
C LEU A 58 2.11 -10.78 -2.26
N LEU A 59 0.92 -10.23 -2.04
CA LEU A 59 -0.32 -10.77 -2.55
C LEU A 59 -0.56 -10.25 -3.97
N ASP A 60 -0.77 -11.15 -4.94
CA ASP A 60 -1.16 -10.77 -6.30
C ASP A 60 -2.61 -10.28 -6.31
N PRO A 61 -2.88 -9.00 -6.66
CA PRO A 61 -4.24 -8.49 -6.70
C PRO A 61 -5.05 -8.95 -7.94
N GLN A 62 -4.42 -9.53 -8.95
CA GLN A 62 -5.07 -9.90 -10.22
C GLN A 62 -6.31 -10.80 -10.05
N PRO A 63 -6.25 -11.88 -9.26
CA PRO A 63 -7.42 -12.74 -9.07
C PRO A 63 -8.60 -12.03 -8.39
N LEU A 64 -8.34 -10.96 -7.63
CA LEU A 64 -9.34 -10.21 -6.87
C LEU A 64 -9.96 -9.05 -7.66
N SER A 65 -9.38 -8.71 -8.83
CA SER A 65 -9.77 -7.52 -9.59
C SER A 65 -11.02 -7.70 -10.45
N GLY A 66 -11.48 -8.95 -10.64
CA GLY A 66 -12.58 -9.27 -11.58
C GLY A 66 -13.95 -8.81 -11.12
N ASP A 67 -14.20 -8.77 -9.81
CA ASP A 67 -15.52 -8.54 -9.22
C ASP A 67 -15.62 -7.21 -8.45
N THR A 68 -14.67 -6.30 -8.64
CA THR A 68 -14.63 -5.03 -7.93
C THR A 68 -14.36 -3.84 -8.85
N HIS A 69 -14.89 -2.66 -8.46
CA HIS A 69 -14.54 -1.39 -9.09
C HIS A 69 -13.28 -0.76 -8.49
N LEU A 70 -12.74 -1.36 -7.41
CA LEU A 70 -11.54 -0.84 -6.75
C LEU A 70 -10.31 -1.00 -7.65
N CYS A 71 -9.47 0.03 -7.66
CA CYS A 71 -8.10 -0.13 -8.11
C CYS A 71 -7.30 -0.83 -7.00
N LEU A 72 -6.97 -2.09 -7.18
CA LEU A 72 -6.17 -2.85 -6.23
C LEU A 72 -4.68 -2.62 -6.50
N LEU A 73 -3.96 -2.17 -5.49
CA LEU A 73 -2.53 -1.88 -5.56
C LEU A 73 -1.74 -3.00 -4.89
N PRO A 74 -0.74 -3.58 -5.58
CA PRO A 74 0.17 -4.52 -4.94
C PRO A 74 1.05 -3.79 -3.93
N ALA A 75 1.14 -4.31 -2.72
CA ALA A 75 1.93 -3.72 -1.65
C ALA A 75 2.45 -4.78 -0.69
N VAL A 76 3.43 -4.43 0.10
CA VAL A 76 3.97 -5.27 1.18
C VAL A 76 4.31 -4.38 2.37
N GLU A 77 3.92 -4.77 3.57
CA GLU A 77 4.47 -4.21 4.78
C GLU A 77 5.74 -4.98 5.15
N VAL A 78 6.89 -4.37 4.89
CA VAL A 78 8.21 -5.01 5.01
C VAL A 78 8.76 -4.83 6.42
N THR A 79 9.07 -5.94 7.09
CA THR A 79 9.73 -5.94 8.40
C THR A 79 11.23 -5.74 8.25
N SER A 80 11.79 -4.71 8.91
CA SER A 80 13.23 -4.45 8.95
C SER A 80 13.95 -5.34 9.97
N ASN A 81 15.28 -5.40 9.87
CA ASN A 81 16.12 -6.10 10.86
C ASN A 81 16.21 -5.37 12.23
N GLN A 82 15.57 -4.23 12.36
CA GLN A 82 15.47 -3.43 13.59
C GLN A 82 14.06 -3.44 14.18
N GLY A 83 13.14 -4.22 13.58
CA GLY A 83 11.75 -4.38 14.04
C GLY A 83 10.78 -3.28 13.59
N GLN A 84 11.24 -2.26 12.84
CA GLN A 84 10.31 -1.31 12.23
C GLN A 84 9.72 -1.91 10.96
N THR A 85 8.51 -1.47 10.62
CA THR A 85 7.84 -1.81 9.37
C THR A 85 7.79 -0.62 8.42
N LEU A 86 7.83 -0.90 7.14
CA LEU A 86 7.72 0.08 6.06
C LEU A 86 6.78 -0.46 4.98
N LEU A 87 5.81 0.36 4.56
CA LEU A 87 5.01 0.00 3.39
C LEU A 87 5.83 0.18 2.11
N HIS A 88 5.81 -0.85 1.28
CA HIS A 88 6.27 -0.84 -0.10
C HIS A 88 5.06 -0.84 -1.02
N LEU A 89 4.66 0.32 -1.51
CA LEU A 89 3.55 0.47 -2.46
C LEU A 89 4.06 0.32 -3.89
N GLY A 90 3.29 -0.39 -4.72
CA GLY A 90 3.70 -0.73 -6.08
C GLY A 90 4.74 -1.86 -6.12
N ALA A 91 4.70 -2.77 -5.16
CA ALA A 91 5.64 -3.88 -5.06
C ALA A 91 5.48 -4.86 -6.23
N THR A 92 6.59 -5.26 -6.82
CA THR A 92 6.65 -6.34 -7.84
C THR A 92 7.28 -7.61 -7.30
N ALA A 93 7.88 -7.55 -6.11
CA ALA A 93 8.42 -8.67 -5.36
C ALA A 93 8.49 -8.33 -3.88
N ALA A 94 8.35 -9.32 -3.02
CA ALA A 94 8.62 -9.17 -1.59
C ALA A 94 10.12 -9.00 -1.34
N LEU A 95 10.47 -8.17 -0.35
CA LEU A 95 11.84 -8.04 0.14
C LEU A 95 12.11 -9.05 1.27
N PRO A 96 13.38 -9.42 1.52
CA PRO A 96 13.70 -10.39 2.56
C PRO A 96 13.40 -9.84 3.96
N ALA A 97 12.37 -10.41 4.60
CA ALA A 97 11.89 -10.04 5.92
C ALA A 97 12.98 -10.13 7.00
N GLY A 98 13.09 -9.12 7.85
CA GLY A 98 14.00 -9.09 8.99
C GLY A 98 15.49 -9.08 8.63
N GLN A 99 15.87 -8.92 7.36
CA GLN A 99 17.27 -8.98 6.93
C GLN A 99 17.85 -7.62 6.56
N LEU A 100 17.00 -6.67 6.20
CA LEU A 100 17.42 -5.36 5.71
C LEU A 100 17.19 -4.29 6.78
N SER A 101 18.08 -3.33 6.87
CA SER A 101 17.84 -2.10 7.63
C SER A 101 16.74 -1.27 6.96
N PRO A 102 16.06 -0.36 7.70
CA PRO A 102 15.08 0.55 7.10
C PRO A 102 15.62 1.32 5.89
N VAL A 103 16.87 1.79 5.95
CA VAL A 103 17.52 2.54 4.86
C VAL A 103 17.73 1.66 3.62
N GLU A 104 18.10 0.38 3.81
CA GLU A 104 18.23 -0.57 2.69
C GLU A 104 16.88 -0.88 2.05
N ILE A 105 15.81 -1.03 2.86
CA ILE A 105 14.43 -1.20 2.35
C ILE A 105 14.06 0.01 1.51
N MET A 106 14.16 1.23 2.05
CA MET A 106 13.85 2.47 1.34
C MET A 106 14.62 2.58 0.01
N THR A 107 15.91 2.26 0.03
CA THR A 107 16.78 2.30 -1.17
C THR A 107 16.30 1.31 -2.23
N ARG A 108 15.95 0.09 -1.84
CA ARG A 108 15.47 -0.95 -2.77
C ARG A 108 14.09 -0.63 -3.33
N VAL A 109 13.17 -0.14 -2.49
CA VAL A 109 11.84 0.29 -2.92
C VAL A 109 11.95 1.41 -3.95
N HIS A 110 12.77 2.43 -3.66
CA HIS A 110 12.98 3.54 -4.59
C HIS A 110 13.62 3.07 -5.91
N ALA A 111 14.63 2.20 -5.85
CA ALA A 111 15.27 1.64 -7.04
C ALA A 111 14.31 0.80 -7.91
N ALA A 112 13.30 0.18 -7.29
CA ALA A 112 12.24 -0.56 -7.99
C ALA A 112 11.13 0.34 -8.56
N GLY A 113 11.18 1.66 -8.33
CA GLY A 113 10.15 2.61 -8.77
C GLY A 113 8.91 2.63 -7.86
N GLY A 114 8.96 1.97 -6.72
CA GLY A 114 7.90 1.97 -5.71
C GLY A 114 7.92 3.22 -4.82
N LEU A 115 6.86 3.38 -4.06
CA LEU A 115 6.77 4.35 -2.98
C LEU A 115 6.91 3.63 -1.64
N PHE A 116 7.63 4.24 -0.69
CA PHE A 116 7.67 3.74 0.68
C PHE A 116 6.98 4.71 1.63
N VAL A 117 6.34 4.15 2.67
CA VAL A 117 5.82 4.90 3.80
C VAL A 117 6.46 4.33 5.06
N PHE A 118 7.00 5.21 5.91
CA PHE A 118 7.50 4.82 7.22
C PHE A 118 6.28 4.68 8.15
N ASP A 119 5.99 3.47 8.49
CA ASP A 119 4.76 3.06 9.11
C ASP A 119 4.85 3.16 10.63
N HIS A 120 3.72 3.53 11.31
CA HIS A 120 3.59 3.67 12.78
C HIS A 120 4.92 3.86 13.55
N PRO A 121 5.65 4.97 13.32
CA PRO A 121 7.03 5.16 13.83
C PRO A 121 7.14 5.21 15.36
N ASN A 122 6.02 5.23 16.06
CA ASN A 122 5.94 5.30 17.52
C ASN A 122 5.51 3.96 18.17
N TRP A 123 5.54 2.89 17.44
CA TRP A 123 5.21 1.56 17.96
C TRP A 123 6.43 0.88 18.53
#